data_d37cd3eea961843a0f01627b32b98df0
#
_entry.id   d37cd3eea961843a0f01627b32b98df0
#
_cell.length_a   1.000
_cell.length_b   1.000
_cell.length_c   1.000
_cell.angle_alpha   90.00
_cell.angle_beta   90.00
_cell.angle_gamma   90.00
#
_symmetry.space_group_name_H-M   'P 1'
#
loop_
_entity.id
_entity.type
_entity.pdbx_description
1 polymer ?
#
loop_
_entity_poly.entity_id
_entity_poly.type
_entity_poly.pdbx_seq_one_letter_code
_entity_poly.pdbx_strand_id
1 'polypeptide(L)'
;EDMNFVISTIQTLFRHRWLLLIGTTLFTLSVIYYTRHMQGGYDVKATLYTGVASGYNLESDKRTDWATVQNSMDNLISIMQAESTLKRVCLRLFARVLIQGNPDRETNGITVSSYTTTYNHLKNSPNGNEILKLIDKSSEDKTVSNLEKYMRPHKENYIYGLFYYIHPFYSYNALKNIKVQRRLTSDLLDISYSSSDPGIAYNTVSILMDEFVEEYR
;
A
#
# COMPACT_ATOMS: atom_id res chain seq x y z
N GLU A 1 -9.05 -15.61 59.61
CA GLU A 1 -8.47 -16.57 58.63
C GLU A 1 -7.81 -15.86 57.45
N ASP A 2 -8.40 -14.75 56.97
CA ASP A 2 -7.90 -14.03 55.79
C ASP A 2 -6.52 -13.37 55.98
N MET A 3 -6.21 -12.93 57.17
CA MET A 3 -4.93 -12.24 57.44
C MET A 3 -3.73 -13.21 57.45
N ASN A 4 -3.92 -14.44 57.92
CA ASN A 4 -2.88 -15.48 57.88
C ASN A 4 -2.61 -15.96 56.43
N PHE A 5 -3.65 -16.01 55.61
CA PHE A 5 -3.50 -16.32 54.18
C PHE A 5 -2.68 -15.26 53.43
N VAL A 6 -2.97 -13.98 53.66
CA VAL A 6 -2.25 -12.86 53.05
C VAL A 6 -0.77 -12.87 53.45
N ILE A 7 -0.47 -13.06 54.75
CA ILE A 7 0.90 -13.13 55.27
C ILE A 7 1.67 -14.31 54.66
N SER A 8 1.05 -15.49 54.57
CA SER A 8 1.63 -16.68 53.93
C SER A 8 1.94 -16.47 52.47
N THR A 9 1.03 -15.81 51.72
CA THR A 9 1.21 -15.49 50.32
C THR A 9 2.36 -14.49 50.09
N ILE A 10 2.46 -13.47 50.92
CA ILE A 10 3.57 -12.50 50.87
C ILE A 10 4.91 -13.18 51.15
N GLN A 11 4.98 -14.03 52.18
CA GLN A 11 6.19 -14.77 52.51
C GLN A 11 6.64 -15.71 51.36
N THR A 12 5.70 -16.35 50.68
CA THR A 12 5.97 -17.21 49.53
C THR A 12 6.49 -16.39 48.34
N LEU A 13 5.91 -15.20 48.07
CA LEU A 13 6.40 -14.27 47.05
C LEU A 13 7.83 -13.79 47.36
N PHE A 14 8.13 -13.42 48.57
CA PHE A 14 9.49 -13.01 48.97
C PHE A 14 10.51 -14.15 48.89
N ARG A 15 10.09 -15.37 49.19
CA ARG A 15 10.95 -16.56 49.05
C ARG A 15 11.33 -16.86 47.59
N HIS A 16 10.40 -16.57 46.63
CA HIS A 16 10.61 -16.81 45.21
C HIS A 16 10.91 -15.53 44.42
N ARG A 17 11.32 -14.43 45.08
CA ARG A 17 11.56 -13.11 44.45
C ARG A 17 12.48 -13.17 43.23
N TRP A 18 13.53 -13.96 43.28
CA TRP A 18 14.47 -14.12 42.16
C TRP A 18 13.82 -14.79 40.96
N LEU A 19 12.99 -15.78 41.20
CA LEU A 19 12.28 -16.49 40.14
C LEU A 19 11.24 -15.59 39.44
N LEU A 20 10.56 -14.77 40.24
CA LEU A 20 9.64 -13.74 39.70
C LEU A 20 10.38 -12.69 38.88
N LEU A 21 11.51 -12.18 39.36
CA LEU A 21 12.33 -11.20 38.64
C LEU A 21 12.85 -11.77 37.31
N ILE A 22 13.38 -12.99 37.32
CA ILE A 22 13.86 -13.63 36.10
C ILE A 22 12.72 -13.90 35.13
N GLY A 23 11.57 -14.38 35.62
CA GLY A 23 10.39 -14.66 34.79
C GLY A 23 9.83 -13.41 34.12
N THR A 24 9.66 -12.33 34.89
CA THR A 24 9.19 -11.05 34.33
C THR A 24 10.18 -10.44 33.35
N THR A 25 11.48 -10.52 33.62
CA THR A 25 12.53 -10.02 32.72
C THR A 25 12.54 -10.79 31.42
N LEU A 26 12.50 -12.13 31.46
CA LEU A 26 12.43 -12.97 30.27
C LEU A 26 11.16 -12.72 29.46
N PHE A 27 10.03 -12.59 30.12
CA PHE A 27 8.75 -12.25 29.44
C PHE A 27 8.82 -10.90 28.76
N THR A 28 9.33 -9.87 29.46
CA THR A 28 9.46 -8.51 28.89
C THR A 28 10.41 -8.50 27.68
N LEU A 29 11.55 -9.19 27.78
CA LEU A 29 12.49 -9.32 26.65
C LEU A 29 11.86 -10.07 25.47
N SER A 30 11.06 -11.10 25.71
CA SER A 30 10.33 -11.81 24.67
C SER A 30 9.30 -10.92 23.99
N VAL A 31 8.54 -10.12 24.75
CA VAL A 31 7.56 -9.17 24.21
C VAL A 31 8.27 -8.09 23.38
N ILE A 32 9.36 -7.52 23.87
CA ILE A 32 10.15 -6.52 23.16
C ILE A 32 10.70 -7.10 21.85
N TYR A 33 11.25 -8.31 21.89
CA TYR A 33 11.76 -9.01 20.71
C TYR A 33 10.66 -9.23 19.67
N TYR A 34 9.50 -9.72 20.09
CA TYR A 34 8.35 -9.95 19.20
C TYR A 34 7.81 -8.66 18.60
N THR A 35 7.62 -7.64 19.45
CA THR A 35 7.06 -6.33 19.02
C THR A 35 8.00 -5.60 18.07
N ARG A 36 9.32 -5.70 18.29
CA ARG A 36 10.32 -5.08 17.41
C ARG A 36 10.35 -5.67 15.99
N HIS A 37 9.92 -6.93 15.84
CA HIS A 37 9.85 -7.61 14.54
C HIS A 37 8.47 -7.53 13.89
N MET A 38 7.47 -6.97 14.58
CA MET A 38 6.17 -6.68 13.96
C MET A 38 6.32 -5.47 13.05
N GLN A 39 6.23 -5.71 11.74
CA GLN A 39 6.15 -4.60 10.78
C GLN A 39 4.84 -3.86 11.01
N GLY A 40 4.90 -2.60 11.42
CA GLY A 40 3.75 -1.73 11.52
C GLY A 40 3.10 -1.57 10.14
N GLY A 41 1.80 -1.80 10.02
CA GLY A 41 1.04 -1.48 8.82
C GLY A 41 0.54 -0.04 8.89
N TYR A 42 0.79 0.73 7.85
CA TYR A 42 0.22 2.06 7.66
C TYR A 42 -1.00 1.96 6.76
N ASP A 43 -2.15 2.39 7.27
CA ASP A 43 -3.43 2.32 6.59
C ASP A 43 -3.83 3.70 6.06
N VAL A 44 -3.92 3.82 4.74
CA VAL A 44 -4.32 5.06 4.05
C VAL A 44 -5.73 4.88 3.51
N LYS A 45 -6.57 5.89 3.73
CA LYS A 45 -7.95 5.94 3.24
C LYS A 45 -8.19 7.22 2.46
N ALA A 46 -8.85 7.08 1.33
CA ALA A 46 -9.30 8.20 0.52
C ALA A 46 -10.75 7.97 0.07
N THR A 47 -11.44 9.04 -0.25
CA THR A 47 -12.80 8.98 -0.80
C THR A 47 -12.84 9.71 -2.13
N LEU A 48 -13.33 9.04 -3.15
CA LEU A 48 -13.48 9.56 -4.50
C LEU A 48 -14.96 9.80 -4.80
N TYR A 49 -15.30 10.97 -5.30
CA TYR A 49 -16.63 11.29 -5.82
C TYR A 49 -16.69 10.93 -7.31
N THR A 50 -17.65 10.10 -7.71
CA THR A 50 -17.76 9.60 -9.08
C THR A 50 -18.80 10.35 -9.92
N GLY A 51 -19.79 10.98 -9.31
CA GLY A 51 -20.88 11.67 -10.00
C GLY A 51 -21.86 10.77 -10.76
N VAL A 52 -21.74 9.45 -10.67
CA VAL A 52 -22.54 8.51 -11.46
C VAL A 52 -24.03 8.62 -11.19
N ALA A 53 -24.46 8.65 -9.92
CA ALA A 53 -25.89 8.75 -9.60
C ALA A 53 -26.44 10.17 -9.82
N SER A 54 -25.64 11.21 -9.57
CA SER A 54 -26.05 12.61 -9.79
C SER A 54 -26.16 12.95 -11.27
N GLY A 55 -25.34 12.36 -12.16
CA GLY A 55 -25.42 12.55 -13.61
C GLY A 55 -26.73 12.06 -14.23
N TYR A 56 -27.33 11.02 -13.68
CA TYR A 56 -28.63 10.50 -14.16
C TYR A 56 -29.82 11.36 -13.78
N ASN A 57 -29.69 12.25 -12.79
CA ASN A 57 -30.78 13.12 -12.31
C ASN A 57 -30.90 14.48 -13.06
N LEU A 58 -29.96 14.81 -13.94
CA LEU A 58 -29.93 16.09 -14.65
C LEU A 58 -30.81 16.14 -15.91
N GLU A 59 -31.21 14.99 -16.43
CA GLU A 59 -32.13 14.92 -17.57
C GLU A 59 -33.48 14.29 -17.16
N SER A 60 -34.44 15.18 -16.83
CA SER A 60 -35.90 15.00 -16.88
C SER A 60 -36.54 13.71 -16.31
N ASP A 61 -37.61 13.87 -15.53
CA ASP A 61 -38.84 13.04 -15.30
C ASP A 61 -38.74 11.48 -15.31
N LYS A 62 -37.57 10.88 -15.56
CA LYS A 62 -37.38 9.44 -15.45
C LYS A 62 -36.86 9.10 -14.06
N ARG A 63 -37.57 8.21 -13.37
CA ARG A 63 -37.11 7.62 -12.11
C ARG A 63 -35.68 7.08 -12.30
N THR A 64 -34.77 7.47 -11.42
CA THR A 64 -33.40 6.95 -11.41
C THR A 64 -33.45 5.43 -11.39
N ASP A 65 -32.90 4.80 -12.43
CA ASP A 65 -32.74 3.34 -12.45
C ASP A 65 -31.56 2.95 -11.55
N TRP A 66 -31.89 2.62 -10.33
CA TRP A 66 -30.88 2.21 -9.33
C TRP A 66 -30.09 0.98 -9.75
N ALA A 67 -30.64 0.10 -10.57
CA ALA A 67 -29.93 -1.07 -11.09
C ALA A 67 -28.82 -0.63 -12.05
N THR A 68 -29.09 0.31 -12.93
CA THR A 68 -28.09 0.90 -13.84
C THR A 68 -26.99 1.64 -13.06
N VAL A 69 -27.35 2.42 -12.04
CA VAL A 69 -26.37 3.09 -11.18
C VAL A 69 -25.51 2.08 -10.45
N GLN A 70 -26.09 1.02 -9.88
CA GLN A 70 -25.34 -0.03 -9.20
C GLN A 70 -24.37 -0.72 -10.15
N ASN A 71 -24.82 -1.14 -11.33
CA ASN A 71 -23.97 -1.78 -12.33
C ASN A 71 -22.81 -0.86 -12.77
N SER A 72 -23.07 0.43 -12.93
CA SER A 72 -22.02 1.39 -13.28
C SER A 72 -20.98 1.50 -12.17
N MET A 73 -21.41 1.59 -10.91
CA MET A 73 -20.50 1.64 -9.77
C MET A 73 -19.67 0.36 -9.63
N ASP A 74 -20.28 -0.81 -9.80
CA ASP A 74 -19.59 -2.10 -9.76
C ASP A 74 -18.56 -2.24 -10.91
N ASN A 75 -18.88 -1.71 -12.09
CA ASN A 75 -17.94 -1.62 -13.20
C ASN A 75 -16.73 -0.71 -12.87
N LEU A 76 -16.97 0.46 -12.26
CA LEU A 76 -15.89 1.37 -11.84
C LEU A 76 -14.97 0.69 -10.83
N ILE A 77 -15.54 0.02 -9.81
CA ILE A 77 -14.77 -0.74 -8.83
C ILE A 77 -13.92 -1.83 -9.53
N SER A 78 -14.53 -2.56 -10.45
CA SER A 78 -13.86 -3.63 -11.19
C SER A 78 -12.70 -3.11 -12.03
N ILE A 79 -12.85 -1.95 -12.67
CA ILE A 79 -11.79 -1.32 -13.45
C ILE A 79 -10.65 -0.84 -12.56
N MET A 80 -10.95 -0.22 -11.42
CA MET A 80 -9.93 0.21 -10.45
C MET A 80 -9.11 -0.97 -9.89
N GLN A 81 -9.71 -2.14 -9.78
CA GLN A 81 -9.07 -3.37 -9.29
C GLN A 81 -8.54 -4.27 -10.41
N ALA A 82 -8.71 -3.90 -11.67
CA ALA A 82 -8.23 -4.67 -12.80
C ALA A 82 -6.70 -4.77 -12.80
N GLU A 83 -6.18 -5.91 -13.25
CA GLU A 83 -4.74 -6.16 -13.35
C GLU A 83 -4.03 -5.09 -14.19
N SER A 84 -4.65 -4.64 -15.29
CA SER A 84 -4.13 -3.57 -16.14
C SER A 84 -3.95 -2.26 -15.40
N THR A 85 -4.93 -1.86 -14.59
CA THR A 85 -4.88 -0.65 -13.76
C THR A 85 -3.81 -0.78 -12.67
N LEU A 86 -3.79 -1.90 -11.95
CA LEU A 86 -2.80 -2.16 -10.92
C LEU A 86 -1.38 -2.21 -11.48
N LYS A 87 -1.21 -2.68 -12.71
CA LYS A 87 0.08 -2.65 -13.41
C LYS A 87 0.54 -1.23 -13.69
N ARG A 88 -0.34 -0.34 -14.16
CA ARG A 88 -0.02 1.09 -14.35
C ARG A 88 0.33 1.75 -13.02
N VAL A 89 -0.45 1.47 -11.97
CA VAL A 89 -0.15 1.93 -10.60
C VAL A 89 1.24 1.48 -10.14
N CYS A 90 1.60 0.20 -10.37
CA CYS A 90 2.93 -0.33 -10.08
C CYS A 90 4.04 0.47 -10.76
N LEU A 91 3.93 0.66 -12.09
CA LEU A 91 4.96 1.33 -12.88
C LEU A 91 5.08 2.81 -12.50
N ARG A 92 3.96 3.49 -12.28
CA ARG A 92 3.94 4.89 -11.86
C ARG A 92 4.49 5.07 -10.43
N LEU A 93 4.13 4.17 -9.51
CA LEU A 93 4.68 4.17 -8.15
C LEU A 93 6.20 3.97 -8.17
N PHE A 94 6.68 3.00 -8.95
CA PHE A 94 8.11 2.74 -9.11
C PHE A 94 8.84 3.94 -9.72
N ALA A 95 8.29 4.55 -10.77
CA ALA A 95 8.83 5.76 -11.39
C ALA A 95 8.87 6.92 -10.40
N ARG A 96 7.78 7.19 -9.69
CA ARG A 96 7.67 8.27 -8.70
C ARG A 96 8.69 8.14 -7.58
N VAL A 97 8.85 6.94 -7.03
CA VAL A 97 9.83 6.66 -5.97
C VAL A 97 11.26 6.95 -6.45
N LEU A 98 11.61 6.58 -7.68
CA LEU A 98 12.97 6.80 -8.21
C LEU A 98 13.22 8.23 -8.69
N ILE A 99 12.19 8.95 -9.15
CA ILE A 99 12.33 10.35 -9.61
C ILE A 99 12.38 11.31 -8.44
N GLN A 100 11.46 11.15 -7.48
CA GLN A 100 11.23 12.12 -6.41
C GLN A 100 11.89 11.73 -5.09
N GLY A 101 12.28 10.45 -4.93
CA GLY A 101 12.92 9.97 -3.72
C GLY A 101 14.34 10.52 -3.54
N ASN A 102 14.77 10.60 -2.29
CA ASN A 102 16.09 11.08 -1.90
C ASN A 102 16.68 10.14 -0.84
N PRO A 103 17.97 9.78 -0.91
CA PRO A 103 18.61 8.90 0.07
C PRO A 103 18.78 9.53 1.46
N ASP A 104 18.80 10.88 1.56
CA ASP A 104 19.17 11.59 2.78
C ASP A 104 17.96 12.19 3.52
N ARG A 105 16.84 12.38 2.82
CA ARG A 105 15.65 13.02 3.39
C ARG A 105 14.37 12.52 2.72
N GLU A 106 13.29 12.58 3.46
CA GLU A 106 11.95 12.36 2.91
C GLU A 106 11.55 13.49 1.96
N THR A 107 10.96 13.14 0.83
CA THR A 107 10.59 14.09 -0.22
C THR A 107 9.26 13.69 -0.83
N ASN A 108 8.28 14.61 -0.89
CA ASN A 108 6.98 14.41 -1.53
C ASN A 108 6.24 13.13 -1.07
N GLY A 109 6.29 12.84 0.22
CA GLY A 109 5.68 11.65 0.79
C GLY A 109 6.40 10.34 0.45
N ILE A 110 7.63 10.39 -0.06
CA ILE A 110 8.48 9.22 -0.26
C ILE A 110 9.46 9.15 0.88
N THR A 111 9.47 8.03 1.59
CA THR A 111 10.38 7.81 2.72
C THR A 111 11.78 7.45 2.22
N VAL A 112 12.80 7.75 3.03
CA VAL A 112 14.18 7.31 2.76
C VAL A 112 14.24 5.79 2.63
N SER A 113 13.46 5.08 3.43
CA SER A 113 13.40 3.61 3.42
C SER A 113 12.88 3.07 2.08
N SER A 114 11.74 3.59 1.59
CA SER A 114 11.15 3.14 0.32
C SER A 114 12.06 3.42 -0.87
N TYR A 115 12.67 4.61 -0.91
CA TYR A 115 13.64 4.96 -1.95
C TYR A 115 14.87 4.04 -1.92
N THR A 116 15.50 3.92 -0.75
CA THR A 116 16.74 3.15 -0.61
C THR A 116 16.53 1.66 -0.92
N THR A 117 15.41 1.10 -0.44
CA THR A 117 15.05 -0.29 -0.72
C THR A 117 14.83 -0.50 -2.21
N THR A 118 14.05 0.36 -2.86
CA THR A 118 13.77 0.27 -4.30
C THR A 118 15.03 0.46 -5.14
N TYR A 119 15.82 1.47 -4.84
CA TYR A 119 17.05 1.77 -5.58
C TYR A 119 18.09 0.66 -5.45
N ASN A 120 18.32 0.14 -4.23
CA ASN A 120 19.27 -0.94 -4.01
C ASN A 120 18.81 -2.24 -4.67
N HIS A 121 17.52 -2.56 -4.62
CA HIS A 121 16.97 -3.72 -5.29
C HIS A 121 17.14 -3.63 -6.81
N LEU A 122 16.88 -2.45 -7.38
CA LEU A 122 17.10 -2.19 -8.81
C LEU A 122 18.58 -2.29 -9.19
N LYS A 123 19.47 -1.62 -8.43
CA LYS A 123 20.91 -1.59 -8.70
C LYS A 123 21.54 -2.99 -8.67
N ASN A 124 21.05 -3.86 -7.80
CA ASN A 124 21.53 -5.23 -7.66
C ASN A 124 20.89 -6.20 -8.66
N SER A 125 19.94 -5.74 -9.49
CA SER A 125 19.31 -6.57 -10.51
C SER A 125 20.19 -6.70 -11.76
N PRO A 126 20.09 -7.78 -12.55
CA PRO A 126 20.92 -8.02 -13.72
C PRO A 126 20.93 -6.86 -14.74
N ASN A 127 19.78 -6.18 -14.92
CA ASN A 127 19.60 -5.09 -15.89
C ASN A 127 19.38 -3.72 -15.24
N GLY A 128 19.77 -3.56 -13.97
CA GLY A 128 19.50 -2.35 -13.20
C GLY A 128 20.02 -1.05 -13.85
N ASN A 129 21.22 -1.09 -14.42
CA ASN A 129 21.82 0.09 -15.07
C ASN A 129 21.10 0.49 -16.37
N GLU A 130 20.51 -0.46 -17.09
CA GLU A 130 19.71 -0.18 -18.30
C GLU A 130 18.38 0.48 -17.90
N ILE A 131 17.74 -0.03 -16.85
CA ILE A 131 16.48 0.50 -16.36
C ILE A 131 16.67 1.91 -15.78
N LEU A 132 17.78 2.18 -15.09
CA LEU A 132 18.09 3.52 -14.60
C LEU A 132 18.20 4.55 -15.73
N LYS A 133 18.63 4.16 -16.94
CA LYS A 133 18.66 5.03 -18.12
C LYS A 133 17.27 5.32 -18.70
N LEU A 134 16.26 4.49 -18.40
CA LEU A 134 14.90 4.70 -18.85
C LEU A 134 14.14 5.73 -18.00
N ILE A 135 14.70 6.10 -16.83
CA ILE A 135 14.09 7.02 -15.90
C ILE A 135 14.39 8.46 -16.35
N ASP A 136 13.36 9.13 -16.82
CA ASP A 136 13.41 10.56 -17.13
C ASP A 136 12.98 11.36 -15.90
N LYS A 137 13.94 12.00 -15.24
CA LYS A 137 13.67 12.79 -14.03
C LYS A 137 12.79 14.03 -14.29
N SER A 138 12.58 14.41 -15.54
CA SER A 138 11.76 15.56 -15.92
C SER A 138 10.29 15.21 -16.10
N SER A 139 9.95 13.91 -16.31
CA SER A 139 8.58 13.48 -16.60
C SER A 139 8.32 12.05 -16.10
N GLU A 140 7.35 11.93 -15.19
CA GLU A 140 6.86 10.64 -14.70
C GLU A 140 6.21 9.84 -15.84
N ASP A 141 5.39 10.47 -16.69
CA ASP A 141 4.69 9.80 -17.79
C ASP A 141 5.63 9.23 -18.85
N LYS A 142 6.69 9.96 -19.20
CA LYS A 142 7.72 9.44 -20.10
C LYS A 142 8.44 8.23 -19.49
N THR A 143 8.74 8.30 -18.20
CA THR A 143 9.35 7.17 -17.50
C THR A 143 8.43 5.96 -17.52
N VAL A 144 7.16 6.11 -17.18
CA VAL A 144 6.16 5.03 -17.25
C VAL A 144 6.09 4.42 -18.65
N SER A 145 5.97 5.26 -19.69
CA SER A 145 5.94 4.79 -21.09
C SER A 145 7.20 4.01 -21.48
N ASN A 146 8.38 4.46 -21.04
CA ASN A 146 9.64 3.76 -21.28
C ASN A 146 9.67 2.40 -20.59
N LEU A 147 9.21 2.34 -19.33
CA LEU A 147 9.14 1.10 -18.55
C LEU A 147 8.13 0.10 -19.13
N GLU A 148 6.98 0.57 -19.60
CA GLU A 148 5.99 -0.27 -20.29
C GLU A 148 6.56 -0.90 -21.57
N LYS A 149 7.26 -0.11 -22.40
CA LYS A 149 7.92 -0.61 -23.61
C LYS A 149 9.03 -1.62 -23.30
N TYR A 150 9.71 -1.44 -22.18
CA TYR A 150 10.75 -2.36 -21.72
C TYR A 150 10.17 -3.65 -21.11
N MET A 151 8.96 -3.59 -20.55
CA MET A 151 8.30 -4.70 -19.90
C MET A 151 7.94 -5.80 -20.89
N ARG A 152 8.67 -6.91 -20.85
CA ARG A 152 8.41 -8.09 -21.69
C ARG A 152 8.25 -9.33 -20.81
N PRO A 153 7.38 -10.28 -21.18
CA PRO A 153 7.17 -11.51 -20.41
C PRO A 153 8.37 -12.43 -20.50
N HIS A 154 9.43 -12.10 -19.76
CA HIS A 154 10.65 -12.87 -19.66
C HIS A 154 11.14 -12.88 -18.22
N LYS A 155 11.64 -14.04 -17.73
CA LYS A 155 12.08 -14.21 -16.34
C LYS A 155 13.20 -13.26 -15.91
N GLU A 156 14.06 -12.86 -16.86
CA GLU A 156 15.18 -11.95 -16.62
C GLU A 156 14.79 -10.47 -16.74
N ASN A 157 13.56 -10.17 -17.15
CA ASN A 157 13.08 -8.79 -17.23
C ASN A 157 12.68 -8.31 -15.83
N TYR A 158 13.49 -7.43 -15.25
CA TYR A 158 13.26 -6.89 -13.90
C TYR A 158 11.88 -6.22 -13.76
N ILE A 159 11.46 -5.41 -14.74
CA ILE A 159 10.18 -4.69 -14.67
C ILE A 159 8.99 -5.66 -14.73
N TYR A 160 9.10 -6.71 -15.55
CA TYR A 160 8.10 -7.77 -15.56
C TYR A 160 8.07 -8.50 -14.20
N GLY A 161 9.24 -8.84 -13.66
CA GLY A 161 9.36 -9.50 -12.37
C GLY A 161 8.87 -8.65 -11.20
N LEU A 162 9.04 -7.32 -11.28
CA LEU A 162 8.59 -6.38 -10.25
C LEU A 162 7.08 -6.50 -9.99
N PHE A 163 6.28 -6.67 -11.04
CA PHE A 163 4.83 -6.80 -10.94
C PHE A 163 4.36 -8.25 -10.75
N TYR A 164 4.90 -9.20 -11.52
CA TYR A 164 4.37 -10.58 -11.55
C TYR A 164 4.99 -11.50 -10.50
N TYR A 165 6.13 -11.15 -9.91
CA TYR A 165 6.76 -11.94 -8.86
C TYR A 165 6.53 -11.34 -7.47
N ILE A 166 7.29 -11.81 -6.50
CA ILE A 166 7.11 -11.37 -5.10
C ILE A 166 7.95 -10.12 -4.86
N HIS A 167 7.26 -8.98 -4.69
CA HIS A 167 7.85 -7.74 -4.19
C HIS A 167 6.90 -7.11 -3.16
N PRO A 168 7.39 -6.61 -2.02
CA PRO A 168 6.53 -6.12 -0.94
C PRO A 168 5.67 -4.91 -1.32
N PHE A 169 6.11 -4.09 -2.28
CA PHE A 169 5.45 -2.83 -2.64
C PHE A 169 4.81 -2.85 -4.03
N TYR A 170 5.43 -3.50 -5.00
CA TYR A 170 5.11 -3.32 -6.42
C TYR A 170 4.40 -4.51 -7.04
N SER A 171 4.42 -5.67 -6.40
CA SER A 171 3.83 -6.87 -6.99
C SER A 171 2.31 -6.81 -7.07
N TYR A 172 1.75 -7.53 -8.04
CA TYR A 172 0.30 -7.73 -8.13
C TYR A 172 -0.29 -8.23 -6.79
N ASN A 173 0.42 -9.14 -6.12
CA ASN A 173 -0.01 -9.66 -4.83
C ASN A 173 -0.07 -8.61 -3.71
N ALA A 174 0.79 -7.60 -3.75
CA ALA A 174 0.74 -6.47 -2.84
C ALA A 174 -0.42 -5.52 -3.20
N LEU A 175 -0.51 -5.14 -4.47
CA LEU A 175 -1.47 -4.14 -4.95
C LEU A 175 -2.92 -4.63 -5.00
N LYS A 176 -3.17 -5.93 -5.23
CA LYS A 176 -4.53 -6.50 -5.18
C LYS A 176 -5.21 -6.37 -3.81
N ASN A 177 -4.45 -6.06 -2.75
CA ASN A 177 -5.00 -5.79 -1.42
C ASN A 177 -5.59 -4.38 -1.29
N ILE A 178 -5.54 -3.56 -2.34
CA ILE A 178 -6.28 -2.30 -2.41
C ILE A 178 -7.77 -2.62 -2.36
N LYS A 179 -8.47 -2.04 -1.38
CA LYS A 179 -9.92 -2.19 -1.22
C LYS A 179 -10.59 -0.95 -1.78
N VAL A 180 -11.51 -1.18 -2.71
CA VAL A 180 -12.38 -0.15 -3.27
C VAL A 180 -13.81 -0.55 -2.99
N GLN A 181 -14.57 0.30 -2.31
CA GLN A 181 -15.92 -0.01 -1.88
C GLN A 181 -16.82 1.22 -2.04
N ARG A 182 -18.06 1.00 -2.47
CA ARG A 182 -19.06 2.06 -2.49
C ARG A 182 -19.50 2.41 -1.07
N ARG A 183 -19.55 3.69 -0.75
CA ARG A 183 -20.08 4.17 0.53
C ARG A 183 -21.61 4.19 0.50
N LEU A 184 -22.24 3.16 1.02
CA LEU A 184 -23.69 2.99 1.01
C LEU A 184 -24.26 3.11 -0.42
N THR A 185 -25.34 3.88 -0.60
CA THR A 185 -25.98 4.17 -1.91
C THR A 185 -25.53 5.52 -2.52
N SER A 186 -24.39 6.05 -2.07
CA SER A 186 -23.87 7.34 -2.53
C SER A 186 -23.01 7.22 -3.79
N ASP A 187 -22.62 8.37 -4.37
CA ASP A 187 -21.64 8.48 -5.46
C ASP A 187 -20.17 8.43 -4.98
N LEU A 188 -19.97 8.01 -3.75
CA LEU A 188 -18.65 7.98 -3.14
C LEU A 188 -18.08 6.58 -3.16
N LEU A 189 -16.83 6.47 -3.60
CA LEU A 189 -15.99 5.27 -3.45
C LEU A 189 -14.96 5.50 -2.35
N ASP A 190 -14.95 4.62 -1.37
CA ASP A 190 -13.90 4.57 -0.35
C ASP A 190 -12.80 3.64 -0.82
N ILE A 191 -11.59 4.18 -0.90
CA ILE A 191 -10.39 3.48 -1.31
C ILE A 191 -9.50 3.34 -0.08
N SER A 192 -9.02 2.15 0.22
CA SER A 192 -8.07 1.93 1.31
C SER A 192 -6.97 0.96 0.91
N TYR A 193 -5.77 1.24 1.40
CA TYR A 193 -4.59 0.41 1.19
C TYR A 193 -3.68 0.46 2.40
N SER A 194 -3.11 -0.70 2.74
CA SER A 194 -2.18 -0.85 3.85
C SER A 194 -0.82 -1.32 3.33
N SER A 195 0.24 -0.67 3.79
CA SER A 195 1.62 -1.05 3.48
C SER A 195 2.51 -0.92 4.71
N SER A 196 3.65 -1.61 4.72
CA SER A 196 4.67 -1.45 5.76
C SER A 196 5.42 -0.10 5.69
N ASP A 197 5.29 0.63 4.59
CA ASP A 197 5.88 1.95 4.39
C ASP A 197 4.76 2.98 4.15
N PRO A 198 4.73 4.11 4.93
CA PRO A 198 3.68 5.11 4.82
C PRO A 198 3.69 5.85 3.48
N GLY A 199 4.88 6.07 2.91
CA GLY A 199 5.01 6.72 1.61
C GLY A 199 4.48 5.85 0.47
N ILE A 200 4.74 4.55 0.53
CA ILE A 200 4.17 3.59 -0.42
C ILE A 200 2.65 3.53 -0.28
N ALA A 201 2.12 3.45 0.94
CA ALA A 201 0.67 3.41 1.16
C ALA A 201 -0.01 4.67 0.58
N TYR A 202 0.51 5.85 0.90
CA TYR A 202 -0.03 7.13 0.43
C TYR A 202 0.05 7.26 -1.10
N ASN A 203 1.23 7.06 -1.68
CA ASN A 203 1.42 7.22 -3.12
C ASN A 203 0.62 6.20 -3.94
N THR A 204 0.45 4.97 -3.44
CA THR A 204 -0.37 3.96 -4.12
C THR A 204 -1.82 4.41 -4.26
N VAL A 205 -2.43 4.91 -3.18
CA VAL A 205 -3.82 5.40 -3.22
C VAL A 205 -3.94 6.65 -4.09
N SER A 206 -3.00 7.60 -3.97
CA SER A 206 -2.97 8.82 -4.78
C SER A 206 -2.89 8.49 -6.27
N ILE A 207 -1.94 7.64 -6.66
CA ILE A 207 -1.76 7.24 -8.06
C ILE A 207 -3.00 6.53 -8.61
N LEU A 208 -3.61 5.64 -7.83
CA LEU A 208 -4.82 4.95 -8.27
C LEU A 208 -5.97 5.94 -8.55
N MET A 209 -6.12 6.96 -7.70
CA MET A 209 -7.12 8.02 -7.92
C MET A 209 -6.79 8.87 -9.16
N ASP A 210 -5.53 9.23 -9.34
CA ASP A 210 -5.07 10.01 -10.50
C ASP A 210 -5.31 9.24 -11.81
N GLU A 211 -4.91 7.96 -11.87
CA GLU A 211 -5.14 7.07 -13.02
C GLU A 211 -6.63 6.95 -13.35
N PHE A 212 -7.47 6.80 -12.32
CA PHE A 212 -8.92 6.72 -12.51
C PHE A 212 -9.49 8.02 -13.08
N VAL A 213 -9.13 9.17 -12.52
CA VAL A 213 -9.62 10.48 -12.99
C VAL A 213 -9.17 10.77 -14.41
N GLU A 214 -7.94 10.36 -14.79
CA GLU A 214 -7.40 10.55 -16.13
C GLU A 214 -8.11 9.68 -17.17
N GLU A 215 -8.48 8.44 -16.81
CA GLU A 215 -9.17 7.50 -17.71
C GLU A 215 -10.66 7.84 -17.92
N TYR A 216 -11.29 8.54 -16.93
CA TYR A 216 -12.73 8.88 -16.97
C TYR A 216 -13.03 10.37 -17.20
N ARG A 217 -12.06 11.16 -17.58
CA ARG A 217 -12.20 12.57 -17.93
C ARG A 217 -12.43 12.78 -19.42
#